data_26c3e4c6594fae7ab128e22f163faf28
#
_entry.id   26c3e4c6594fae7ab128e22f163faf28
#
_cell.length_a   1.000
_cell.length_b   1.000
_cell.length_c   1.000
_cell.angle_alpha   90.00
_cell.angle_beta   90.00
_cell.angle_gamma   90.00
#
_symmetry.space_group_name_H-M   'P 1'
#
loop_
_entity.id
_entity.type
_entity.pdbx_description
1 polymer ?
#
loop_
_entity_poly.entity_id
_entity_poly.type
_entity_poly.pdbx_seq_one_letter_code
_entity_poly.pdbx_strand_id
1 'polypeptide(L)'
;MRKFNYLLVALFSFLVLSCNRSDEMPPQPQDKLIGSWGLTKTRLKGNITVLGITTAIDMDAPITSCEKKTKTTFLPGGTGTTEVWANLSGSCQKKRDGNITYTFDKDTKELVVHLGGETTRSIVKKLTSTELEAEESVTNLQVMGITFTGTVYVTMEKL
;
A
#
# COMPACT_ATOMS: atom_id res chain seq x y z
N MET A 1 -55.45 37.89 -21.56
CA MET A 1 -54.42 36.83 -21.79
C MET A 1 -52.97 37.30 -21.50
N ARG A 2 -52.76 38.30 -20.65
CA ARG A 2 -51.41 38.85 -20.32
C ARG A 2 -50.90 38.48 -18.90
N LYS A 3 -51.75 37.84 -18.08
CA LYS A 3 -51.40 37.52 -16.67
C LYS A 3 -50.87 36.07 -16.46
N PHE A 4 -50.91 35.23 -17.52
CA PHE A 4 -50.45 33.82 -17.43
C PHE A 4 -48.93 33.66 -17.62
N ASN A 5 -48.29 34.63 -18.29
CA ASN A 5 -46.85 34.54 -18.58
C ASN A 5 -45.95 34.84 -17.38
N TYR A 6 -46.41 35.59 -16.38
CA TYR A 6 -45.57 35.91 -15.19
C TYR A 6 -45.49 34.77 -14.19
N LEU A 7 -46.51 33.87 -14.18
CA LEU A 7 -46.50 32.70 -13.28
C LEU A 7 -45.52 31.64 -13.75
N LEU A 8 -45.30 31.51 -15.06
CA LEU A 8 -44.37 30.55 -15.64
C LEU A 8 -42.90 30.96 -15.48
N VAL A 9 -42.60 32.26 -15.48
CA VAL A 9 -41.26 32.79 -15.25
C VAL A 9 -40.87 32.66 -13.78
N ALA A 10 -41.82 32.82 -12.83
CA ALA A 10 -41.53 32.66 -11.41
C ALA A 10 -41.26 31.19 -11.01
N LEU A 11 -41.87 30.23 -11.71
CA LEU A 11 -41.65 28.80 -11.43
C LEU A 11 -40.26 28.31 -11.94
N PHE A 12 -39.71 28.96 -12.96
CA PHE A 12 -38.39 28.58 -13.53
C PHE A 12 -37.21 29.14 -12.72
N SER A 13 -37.44 30.18 -11.91
CA SER A 13 -36.38 30.80 -11.10
C SER A 13 -36.02 30.04 -9.82
N PHE A 14 -36.84 29.06 -9.41
CA PHE A 14 -36.55 28.21 -8.24
C PHE A 14 -35.75 26.93 -8.53
N LEU A 15 -35.50 26.61 -9.81
CA LEU A 15 -34.83 25.37 -10.20
C LEU A 15 -33.29 25.50 -10.28
N VAL A 16 -32.72 26.69 -10.08
CA VAL A 16 -31.26 26.87 -10.21
C VAL A 16 -30.53 27.03 -8.87
N LEU A 17 -31.21 26.85 -7.72
CA LEU A 17 -30.56 26.93 -6.40
C LEU A 17 -30.35 25.58 -5.73
N SER A 18 -30.51 24.47 -6.48
CA SER A 18 -30.22 23.12 -6.01
C SER A 18 -28.98 22.57 -6.72
N CYS A 19 -27.83 23.21 -6.49
CA CYS A 19 -26.57 22.56 -6.85
C CYS A 19 -25.44 23.09 -5.98
N ASN A 20 -24.73 22.15 -5.44
CA ASN A 20 -23.44 22.15 -4.79
C ASN A 20 -23.47 22.15 -3.26
N ARG A 21 -24.07 21.10 -2.71
CA ARG A 21 -23.32 20.35 -1.72
C ARG A 21 -22.52 19.32 -2.50
N SER A 22 -21.25 19.62 -2.74
CA SER A 22 -20.26 18.59 -2.91
C SER A 22 -20.25 17.84 -1.58
N ASP A 23 -21.06 16.80 -1.47
CA ASP A 23 -20.84 15.76 -0.49
C ASP A 23 -19.49 15.17 -0.85
N GLU A 24 -18.41 15.75 -0.32
CA GLU A 24 -17.12 15.10 -0.31
C GLU A 24 -17.33 13.80 0.45
N MET A 25 -17.60 12.73 -0.30
CA MET A 25 -17.57 11.40 0.26
C MET A 25 -16.23 11.25 0.97
N PRO A 26 -16.23 10.79 2.24
CA PRO A 26 -14.98 10.56 2.93
C PRO A 26 -14.11 9.67 2.04
N PRO A 27 -12.81 10.02 1.87
CA PRO A 27 -11.92 9.32 0.95
C PRO A 27 -11.99 7.82 1.20
N GLN A 28 -12.28 7.07 0.13
CA GLN A 28 -12.36 5.62 0.22
C GLN A 28 -10.98 5.05 0.62
N PRO A 29 -10.92 3.88 1.26
CA PRO A 29 -9.65 3.27 1.64
C PRO A 29 -8.64 3.14 0.50
N GLN A 30 -9.11 2.90 -0.73
CA GLN A 30 -8.27 2.86 -1.92
C GLN A 30 -7.62 4.22 -2.21
N ASP A 31 -8.32 5.33 -1.96
CA ASP A 31 -7.77 6.67 -2.16
C ASP A 31 -6.64 6.96 -1.17
N LYS A 32 -6.72 6.42 0.05
CA LYS A 32 -5.64 6.54 1.04
C LYS A 32 -4.37 5.81 0.61
N LEU A 33 -4.50 4.70 -0.12
CA LEU A 33 -3.35 3.94 -0.64
C LEU A 33 -2.58 4.72 -1.71
N ILE A 34 -3.29 5.56 -2.50
CA ILE A 34 -2.68 6.36 -3.57
C ILE A 34 -1.61 7.29 -3.01
N GLY A 35 -0.43 7.27 -3.63
CA GLY A 35 0.73 8.08 -3.27
C GLY A 35 2.02 7.26 -3.15
N SER A 36 3.07 7.92 -2.70
CA SER A 36 4.40 7.33 -2.52
C SER A 36 4.62 6.96 -1.06
N TRP A 37 5.15 5.76 -0.84
CA TRP A 37 5.35 5.16 0.47
C TRP A 37 6.79 4.71 0.63
N GLY A 38 7.44 5.11 1.70
CA GLY A 38 8.80 4.74 2.07
C GLY A 38 8.82 3.72 3.20
N LEU A 39 9.70 2.72 3.11
CA LEU A 39 9.87 1.70 4.13
C LEU A 39 10.46 2.30 5.42
N THR A 40 9.81 2.09 6.56
CA THR A 40 10.27 2.60 7.86
C THR A 40 10.52 1.52 8.90
N LYS A 41 9.82 0.38 8.82
CA LYS A 41 9.99 -0.71 9.76
C LYS A 41 9.68 -2.06 9.12
N THR A 42 10.42 -3.09 9.56
CA THR A 42 10.11 -4.50 9.25
C THR A 42 10.19 -5.32 10.55
N ARG A 43 9.23 -6.21 10.78
CA ARG A 43 9.21 -7.16 11.89
C ARG A 43 9.03 -8.56 11.36
N LEU A 44 9.76 -9.50 11.90
CA LEU A 44 9.69 -10.92 11.56
C LEU A 44 9.09 -11.70 12.73
N LYS A 45 8.08 -12.51 12.46
CA LYS A 45 7.48 -13.41 13.45
C LYS A 45 7.29 -14.78 12.83
N GLY A 46 7.96 -15.79 13.37
CA GLY A 46 7.92 -17.14 12.82
C GLY A 46 9.10 -17.97 13.27
N ASN A 47 9.57 -18.83 12.37
CA ASN A 47 10.69 -19.74 12.64
C ASN A 47 11.83 -19.49 11.67
N ILE A 48 13.05 -19.46 12.19
CA ILE A 48 14.27 -19.53 11.39
C ILE A 48 14.89 -20.92 11.54
N THR A 49 15.41 -21.46 10.43
CA THR A 49 16.16 -22.70 10.42
C THR A 49 17.57 -22.45 9.88
N VAL A 50 18.56 -22.78 10.69
CA VAL A 50 19.99 -22.65 10.37
C VAL A 50 20.64 -24.01 10.63
N LEU A 51 21.30 -24.58 9.64
CA LEU A 51 21.96 -25.88 9.75
C LEU A 51 21.07 -26.99 10.35
N GLY A 52 19.78 -26.97 10.02
CA GLY A 52 18.78 -27.94 10.52
C GLY A 52 18.22 -27.63 11.91
N ILE A 53 18.70 -26.60 12.59
CA ILE A 53 18.17 -26.17 13.90
C ILE A 53 17.11 -25.09 13.69
N THR A 54 15.90 -25.33 14.18
CA THR A 54 14.78 -24.40 14.06
C THR A 54 14.57 -23.64 15.37
N THR A 55 14.49 -22.31 15.29
CA THR A 55 14.26 -21.41 16.43
C THR A 55 13.12 -20.44 16.11
N ALA A 56 12.20 -20.30 17.05
CA ALA A 56 11.14 -19.28 16.95
C ALA A 56 11.71 -17.88 17.16
N ILE A 57 11.27 -16.92 16.35
CA ILE A 57 11.64 -15.51 16.48
C ILE A 57 10.39 -14.61 16.44
N ASP A 58 10.46 -13.50 17.15
CA ASP A 58 9.52 -12.37 17.09
C ASP A 58 10.33 -11.10 17.36
N MET A 59 10.82 -10.45 16.29
CA MET A 59 11.76 -9.34 16.41
C MET A 59 11.62 -8.32 15.30
N ASP A 60 11.95 -7.07 15.61
CA ASP A 60 12.13 -6.06 14.59
C ASP A 60 13.43 -6.34 13.81
N ALA A 61 13.33 -6.40 12.49
CA ALA A 61 14.50 -6.49 11.63
C ALA A 61 15.15 -5.10 11.49
N PRO A 62 16.46 -4.99 11.68
CA PRO A 62 17.12 -3.71 11.53
C PRO A 62 17.01 -3.22 10.07
N ILE A 63 16.56 -1.98 9.90
CA ILE A 63 16.49 -1.32 8.60
C ILE A 63 17.67 -0.34 8.50
N THR A 64 18.54 -0.59 7.55
CA THR A 64 19.70 0.27 7.27
C THR A 64 19.28 1.52 6.49
N SER A 65 20.18 2.50 6.40
CA SER A 65 20.00 3.68 5.53
C SER A 65 19.82 3.33 4.05
N CYS A 66 20.30 2.15 3.64
CA CYS A 66 20.09 1.63 2.28
C CYS A 66 18.65 1.20 2.06
N GLU A 67 18.10 0.38 2.95
CA GLU A 67 16.74 -0.15 2.82
C GLU A 67 15.67 0.92 3.00
N LYS A 68 15.97 1.99 3.76
CA LYS A 68 15.11 3.20 3.85
C LYS A 68 14.91 3.93 2.52
N LYS A 69 15.73 3.64 1.49
CA LYS A 69 15.52 4.15 0.13
C LYS A 69 14.42 3.39 -0.63
N THR A 70 13.96 2.25 -0.09
CA THR A 70 12.86 1.46 -0.68
C THR A 70 11.60 2.30 -0.70
N LYS A 71 11.01 2.39 -1.89
CA LYS A 71 9.84 3.23 -2.16
C LYS A 71 8.86 2.49 -3.06
N THR A 72 7.59 2.57 -2.74
CA THR A 72 6.50 2.11 -3.61
C THR A 72 5.52 3.25 -3.83
N THR A 73 5.16 3.50 -5.09
CA THR A 73 4.18 4.52 -5.47
C THR A 73 2.97 3.82 -6.07
N PHE A 74 1.81 4.02 -5.46
CA PHE A 74 0.52 3.57 -5.98
C PHE A 74 -0.16 4.71 -6.70
N LEU A 75 -0.57 4.48 -7.95
CA LEU A 75 -1.29 5.45 -8.79
C LEU A 75 -2.76 5.03 -8.95
N PRO A 76 -3.66 5.95 -9.27
CA PRO A 76 -5.02 5.61 -9.64
C PRO A 76 -5.08 4.57 -10.77
N GLY A 77 -6.10 3.70 -10.74
CA GLY A 77 -6.27 2.69 -11.79
C GLY A 77 -5.46 1.41 -11.59
N GLY A 78 -4.90 1.19 -10.39
CA GLY A 78 -4.25 -0.09 -10.06
C GLY A 78 -2.85 -0.25 -10.65
N THR A 79 -2.17 0.86 -10.97
CA THR A 79 -0.79 0.87 -11.48
C THR A 79 0.13 1.60 -10.51
N GLY A 80 1.44 1.48 -10.70
CA GLY A 80 2.41 2.19 -9.86
C GLY A 80 3.84 1.84 -10.21
N THR A 81 4.75 2.21 -9.32
CA THR A 81 6.18 1.88 -9.42
C THR A 81 6.73 1.43 -8.08
N THR A 82 7.76 0.63 -8.09
CA THR A 82 8.49 0.27 -6.87
C THR A 82 9.99 0.30 -7.11
N GLU A 83 10.74 0.66 -6.07
CA GLU A 83 12.18 0.57 -5.98
C GLU A 83 12.54 -0.11 -4.67
N VAL A 84 13.20 -1.25 -4.73
CA VAL A 84 13.65 -2.01 -3.57
C VAL A 84 15.15 -1.91 -3.45
N TRP A 85 15.64 -1.39 -2.34
CA TRP A 85 17.04 -1.24 -2.03
C TRP A 85 17.46 -2.22 -0.94
N ALA A 86 18.62 -2.81 -1.06
CA ALA A 86 19.19 -3.70 -0.07
C ALA A 86 20.71 -3.56 0.01
N ASN A 87 21.25 -3.84 1.20
CA ASN A 87 22.68 -3.94 1.39
C ASN A 87 23.14 -5.34 0.94
N LEU A 88 23.78 -5.41 -0.21
CA LEU A 88 24.31 -6.65 -0.78
C LEU A 88 25.84 -6.61 -0.75
N SER A 89 26.45 -7.58 -0.06
CA SER A 89 27.92 -7.69 0.06
C SER A 89 28.61 -6.39 0.52
N GLY A 90 27.96 -5.66 1.45
CA GLY A 90 28.50 -4.42 2.03
C GLY A 90 28.27 -3.16 1.20
N SER A 91 27.60 -3.24 0.06
CA SER A 91 27.24 -2.08 -0.76
C SER A 91 25.73 -1.92 -0.89
N CYS A 92 25.26 -0.65 -0.86
CA CYS A 92 23.86 -0.33 -1.07
C CYS A 92 23.52 -0.39 -2.56
N GLN A 93 22.66 -1.32 -2.94
CA GLN A 93 22.29 -1.56 -4.33
C GLN A 93 20.77 -1.59 -4.49
N LYS A 94 20.29 -1.14 -5.66
CA LYS A 94 18.92 -1.35 -6.07
C LYS A 94 18.75 -2.82 -6.48
N LYS A 95 18.04 -3.58 -5.66
CA LYS A 95 17.80 -5.01 -5.87
C LYS A 95 16.73 -5.24 -6.93
N ARG A 96 15.72 -4.38 -6.97
CA ARG A 96 14.56 -4.50 -7.84
C ARG A 96 13.95 -3.13 -8.08
N ASP A 97 13.49 -2.88 -9.29
CA ASP A 97 12.68 -1.73 -9.63
C ASP A 97 11.77 -2.05 -10.81
N GLY A 98 10.72 -1.27 -10.99
CA GLY A 98 9.86 -1.40 -12.15
C GLY A 98 8.44 -0.90 -11.92
N ASN A 99 7.67 -1.02 -12.99
CA ASN A 99 6.24 -0.76 -12.96
C ASN A 99 5.53 -1.93 -12.26
N ILE A 100 4.57 -1.59 -11.43
CA ILE A 100 3.69 -2.56 -10.77
C ILE A 100 2.26 -2.40 -11.27
N THR A 101 1.50 -3.47 -11.19
CA THR A 101 0.05 -3.42 -11.13
C THR A 101 -0.40 -3.91 -9.76
N TYR A 102 -1.51 -3.38 -9.25
CA TYR A 102 -2.01 -3.79 -7.95
C TYR A 102 -3.53 -3.82 -7.91
N THR A 103 -4.05 -4.61 -6.99
CA THR A 103 -5.46 -4.58 -6.57
C THR A 103 -5.51 -4.47 -5.04
N PHE A 104 -6.45 -3.72 -4.53
CA PHE A 104 -6.71 -3.62 -3.10
C PHE A 104 -8.20 -3.89 -2.83
N ASP A 105 -8.47 -4.98 -2.15
CA ASP A 105 -9.81 -5.32 -1.67
C ASP A 105 -10.01 -4.69 -0.29
N LYS A 106 -10.94 -3.75 -0.20
CA LYS A 106 -11.24 -3.01 1.04
C LYS A 106 -11.96 -3.86 2.09
N ASP A 107 -12.63 -4.94 1.69
CA ASP A 107 -13.41 -5.77 2.60
C ASP A 107 -12.52 -6.83 3.24
N THR A 108 -11.72 -7.52 2.46
CA THR A 108 -10.73 -8.51 2.94
C THR A 108 -9.42 -7.88 3.40
N LYS A 109 -9.18 -6.60 3.04
CA LYS A 109 -7.90 -5.89 3.25
C LYS A 109 -6.74 -6.49 2.46
N GLU A 110 -7.00 -7.33 1.48
CA GLU A 110 -5.95 -7.92 0.66
C GLU A 110 -5.40 -6.90 -0.33
N LEU A 111 -4.08 -6.72 -0.31
CA LEU A 111 -3.31 -5.98 -1.30
C LEU A 111 -2.50 -6.97 -2.11
N VAL A 112 -2.78 -7.07 -3.40
CA VAL A 112 -2.02 -7.90 -4.34
C VAL A 112 -1.21 -7.00 -5.24
N VAL A 113 0.10 -7.22 -5.31
CA VAL A 113 1.03 -6.45 -6.14
C VAL A 113 1.75 -7.39 -7.09
N HIS A 114 1.78 -7.02 -8.37
CA HIS A 114 2.52 -7.74 -9.41
C HIS A 114 3.70 -6.90 -9.89
N LEU A 115 4.89 -7.49 -9.90
CA LEU A 115 6.13 -6.89 -10.39
C LEU A 115 6.94 -7.92 -11.18
N GLY A 116 7.16 -7.69 -12.48
CA GLY A 116 8.04 -8.52 -13.31
C GLY A 116 7.68 -10.01 -13.33
N GLY A 117 6.38 -10.36 -13.27
CA GLY A 117 5.91 -11.75 -13.23
C GLY A 117 5.79 -12.34 -11.82
N GLU A 118 6.31 -11.68 -10.80
CA GLU A 118 6.11 -12.07 -9.40
C GLU A 118 4.84 -11.45 -8.83
N THR A 119 4.20 -12.16 -7.90
CA THR A 119 2.98 -11.71 -7.21
C THR A 119 3.23 -11.74 -5.70
N THR A 120 3.07 -10.60 -5.06
CA THR A 120 3.05 -10.46 -3.59
C THR A 120 1.62 -10.26 -3.13
N ARG A 121 1.22 -11.00 -2.09
CA ARG A 121 -0.08 -10.88 -1.42
C ARG A 121 0.14 -10.49 0.03
N SER A 122 -0.48 -9.41 0.44
CA SER A 122 -0.36 -8.88 1.81
C SER A 122 -1.72 -8.53 2.36
N ILE A 123 -1.89 -8.64 3.67
CA ILE A 123 -3.08 -8.13 4.37
C ILE A 123 -2.73 -6.78 4.99
N VAL A 124 -3.44 -5.75 4.57
CA VAL A 124 -3.28 -4.40 5.12
C VAL A 124 -3.93 -4.32 6.50
N LYS A 125 -3.12 -4.16 7.53
CA LYS A 125 -3.56 -4.09 8.95
C LYS A 125 -3.95 -2.67 9.33
N LYS A 126 -3.26 -1.67 8.75
CA LYS A 126 -3.49 -0.25 9.00
C LYS A 126 -3.29 0.53 7.70
N LEU A 127 -4.20 1.45 7.40
CA LEU A 127 -4.09 2.37 6.28
C LEU A 127 -4.67 3.72 6.68
N THR A 128 -3.80 4.67 6.91
CA THR A 128 -4.13 6.07 7.20
C THR A 128 -3.69 6.99 6.07
N SER A 129 -3.80 8.29 6.24
CA SER A 129 -3.25 9.27 5.28
C SER A 129 -1.71 9.29 5.26
N THR A 130 -1.05 8.78 6.31
CA THR A 130 0.39 8.87 6.49
C THR A 130 1.09 7.54 6.75
N GLU A 131 0.36 6.47 7.08
CA GLU A 131 0.95 5.20 7.49
C GLU A 131 0.22 4.02 6.84
N LEU A 132 0.99 3.07 6.32
CA LEU A 132 0.56 1.79 5.78
C LEU A 132 1.29 0.67 6.54
N GLU A 133 0.54 -0.20 7.21
CA GLU A 133 1.06 -1.47 7.75
C GLU A 133 0.45 -2.64 6.99
N ALA A 134 1.29 -3.54 6.56
CA ALA A 134 0.89 -4.77 5.87
C ALA A 134 1.63 -5.98 6.43
N GLU A 135 1.00 -7.14 6.36
CA GLU A 135 1.60 -8.43 6.70
C GLU A 135 1.58 -9.37 5.51
N GLU A 136 2.65 -10.10 5.33
CA GLU A 136 2.82 -11.12 4.30
C GLU A 136 3.24 -12.45 4.94
N SER A 137 2.52 -13.52 4.62
CA SER A 137 2.92 -14.88 5.02
C SER A 137 3.95 -15.42 4.04
N VAL A 138 5.09 -15.83 4.54
CA VAL A 138 6.18 -16.39 3.74
C VAL A 138 6.51 -17.80 4.20
N THR A 139 6.80 -18.67 3.25
CA THR A 139 7.19 -20.05 3.51
C THR A 139 8.52 -20.34 2.82
N ASN A 140 9.47 -20.88 3.59
CA ASN A 140 10.79 -21.27 3.09
C ASN A 140 11.56 -20.16 2.38
N LEU A 141 11.43 -18.91 2.86
CA LEU A 141 12.24 -17.79 2.35
C LEU A 141 13.72 -18.05 2.68
N GLN A 142 14.53 -18.16 1.64
CA GLN A 142 15.98 -18.39 1.77
C GLN A 142 16.73 -17.06 1.75
N VAL A 143 17.47 -16.78 2.80
CA VAL A 143 18.34 -15.61 2.89
C VAL A 143 19.69 -16.03 3.50
N MET A 144 20.77 -15.98 2.75
CA MET A 144 22.15 -16.27 3.22
C MET A 144 22.28 -17.61 3.99
N GLY A 145 21.63 -18.67 3.51
CA GLY A 145 21.65 -19.99 4.15
C GLY A 145 20.71 -20.15 5.36
N ILE A 146 19.94 -19.13 5.66
CA ILE A 146 18.86 -19.15 6.67
C ILE A 146 17.54 -19.36 5.97
N THR A 147 16.73 -20.32 6.44
CA THR A 147 15.35 -20.49 5.99
C THR A 147 14.41 -19.83 6.98
N PHE A 148 13.57 -18.92 6.51
CA PHE A 148 12.52 -18.31 7.31
C PHE A 148 11.13 -18.77 6.84
N THR A 149 10.28 -19.11 7.80
CA THR A 149 8.85 -19.41 7.60
C THR A 149 8.05 -18.68 8.68
N GLY A 150 7.11 -17.85 8.26
CA GLY A 150 6.32 -17.06 9.20
C GLY A 150 5.66 -15.86 8.53
N THR A 151 5.49 -14.79 9.31
CA THR A 151 4.88 -13.54 8.87
C THR A 151 5.91 -12.42 8.88
N VAL A 152 5.98 -11.68 7.79
CA VAL A 152 6.73 -10.44 7.66
C VAL A 152 5.74 -9.28 7.80
N TYR A 153 5.97 -8.40 8.74
CA TYR A 153 5.22 -7.15 8.91
C TYR A 153 6.06 -6.01 8.34
N VAL A 154 5.44 -5.19 7.51
CA VAL A 154 6.07 -4.03 6.88
C VAL A 154 5.30 -2.78 7.26
N THR A 155 6.01 -1.77 7.76
CA THR A 155 5.45 -0.43 7.98
C THR A 155 6.08 0.54 7.00
N MET A 156 5.25 1.32 6.35
CA MET A 156 5.65 2.35 5.40
C MET A 156 5.00 3.68 5.78
N GLU A 157 5.72 4.76 5.56
CA GLU A 157 5.22 6.12 5.74
C GLU A 157 5.05 6.80 4.39
N LYS A 158 4.04 7.68 4.31
CA LYS A 158 3.79 8.46 3.10
C LYS A 158 4.86 9.52 2.93
N LEU A 159 5.40 9.61 1.72
CA LEU A 159 6.47 10.54 1.35
C LEU A 159 5.91 11.87 0.81
#